data_e329b7cc0122c7ba0d7566408be9fb7e
#
_entry.id   e329b7cc0122c7ba0d7566408be9fb7e
#
_cell.length_a   1.000
_cell.length_b   1.000
_cell.length_c   1.000
_cell.angle_alpha   90.00
_cell.angle_beta   90.00
_cell.angle_gamma   90.00
#
_symmetry.space_group_name_H-M   'P 1'
#
loop_
_entity.id
_entity.type
_entity.pdbx_description
1 polymer ?
#
loop_
_entity_poly.entity_id
_entity_poly.type
_entity_poly.pdbx_seq_one_letter_code
_entity_poly.pdbx_strand_id
1 'polypeptide(L)'
;GPDEDGTGWTFWIDELQFEKLGTIAQPRPKLYDGTDQSLQTFIGATGSISPTSPITQTFNSENGDITVNAKPGYFIWTSSNPNVASIDEYGNIESLAVGTTVMTGTIDGIELEGSLTIEVLGDYVPAPVPDRDPSSVISVFSDAYTNVPVDYYNGYFNGDGQTTQGQNDIFINGDNVIYYTDLNFVGIGTFLNVDPLNLSGMTHLHVDINVQEAIDAGDQLTLQLLNGVQTSNETSGSIILNDSQLLANEWASFDIPLSSFTGLDARDAIGLLFFISNNSSNIPTISNIFVDNIYYYTEQTSPIDAPEEPTEDEIENNVISVFSDVYTDIGNDGLNNFNSGSILSVETIANNDVLKYTNLNFTGLEFLGPNIINASEATTLHLDIWSPDANEFKIKLVDFGPDGEFDGGDDSEWEINLGPTATGEWIALDIPLSEFIGLNSTENLAQIILVNAPAGTLFVDNLYFYN
;
A
#
# COMPACT_ATOMS: atom_id res chain seq x y z
N GLY A 1 38.16 10.11 -6.46
CA GLY A 1 37.73 9.89 -5.11
C GLY A 1 38.92 9.74 -4.18
N PRO A 2 38.79 9.77 -2.85
CA PRO A 2 39.87 9.45 -1.93
C PRO A 2 40.34 8.01 -2.18
N ASP A 3 41.62 7.73 -1.89
CA ASP A 3 42.13 6.38 -1.88
C ASP A 3 41.44 5.54 -0.76
N GLU A 4 41.52 4.23 -0.85
CA GLU A 4 40.80 3.29 0.03
C GLU A 4 41.14 3.44 1.53
N ASP A 5 42.28 4.09 1.87
CA ASP A 5 42.72 4.33 3.24
C ASP A 5 42.32 5.71 3.80
N GLY A 6 41.62 6.53 3.00
CA GLY A 6 41.11 7.83 3.43
C GLY A 6 42.15 8.93 3.62
N THR A 7 43.39 8.73 3.16
CA THR A 7 44.46 9.72 3.32
C THR A 7 44.45 10.82 2.26
N GLY A 8 43.56 10.70 1.27
CA GLY A 8 43.40 11.64 0.16
C GLY A 8 44.44 11.38 -0.95
N TRP A 9 44.22 12.00 -2.07
CA TRP A 9 45.09 11.90 -3.22
C TRP A 9 46.15 13.01 -3.17
N THR A 10 47.39 12.65 -3.36
CA THR A 10 48.48 13.62 -3.58
C THR A 10 48.75 13.69 -5.07
N PHE A 11 48.66 14.85 -5.63
CA PHE A 11 49.05 15.09 -7.02
C PHE A 11 49.90 16.35 -7.09
N TRP A 12 50.79 16.35 -8.06
CA TRP A 12 51.66 17.47 -8.36
C TRP A 12 51.11 18.18 -9.58
N ILE A 13 51.05 19.51 -9.52
CA ILE A 13 50.68 20.36 -10.64
C ILE A 13 51.90 21.16 -11.01
N ASP A 14 52.30 21.13 -12.29
CA ASP A 14 53.36 21.93 -12.86
C ASP A 14 52.83 22.65 -14.09
N GLU A 15 53.45 23.75 -14.44
CA GLU A 15 53.12 24.56 -15.62
C GLU A 15 51.64 24.89 -15.82
N LEU A 16 50.89 25.08 -14.69
CA LEU A 16 49.53 25.53 -14.78
C LEU A 16 49.48 26.97 -15.29
N GLN A 17 48.97 27.16 -16.49
CA GLN A 17 48.81 28.47 -17.10
C GLN A 17 47.42 28.63 -17.66
N PHE A 18 46.94 29.88 -17.66
CA PHE A 18 45.73 30.26 -18.40
C PHE A 18 46.13 30.67 -19.81
N GLU A 19 45.73 29.86 -20.78
CA GLU A 19 45.88 30.25 -22.19
C GLU A 19 44.68 31.03 -22.63
N LYS A 20 44.88 32.13 -23.38
CA LYS A 20 43.81 32.78 -24.08
C LYS A 20 43.40 31.89 -25.25
N LEU A 21 42.45 31.01 -25.05
CA LEU A 21 41.77 30.35 -26.16
C LEU A 21 41.26 31.44 -27.08
N GLY A 22 41.40 31.24 -28.39
CA GLY A 22 40.84 32.15 -29.39
C GLY A 22 39.37 32.46 -29.09
N THR A 23 38.76 33.35 -29.80
CA THR A 23 37.41 33.85 -29.48
C THR A 23 36.44 32.71 -29.37
N ILE A 24 36.05 32.34 -28.11
CA ILE A 24 34.90 31.50 -27.85
C ILE A 24 33.69 32.39 -28.17
N ALA A 25 33.01 32.10 -29.27
CA ALA A 25 31.92 32.90 -29.74
C ALA A 25 30.66 32.09 -29.88
N GLN A 26 29.51 32.78 -29.85
CA GLN A 26 28.19 32.25 -30.13
C GLN A 26 27.82 31.03 -29.27
N PRO A 27 27.66 31.19 -27.93
CA PRO A 27 27.15 30.14 -27.09
C PRO A 27 25.78 29.67 -27.60
N ARG A 28 25.58 28.36 -27.63
CA ARG A 28 24.33 27.69 -28.03
C ARG A 28 23.86 26.80 -26.90
N PRO A 29 23.18 27.36 -25.91
CA PRO A 29 22.70 26.60 -24.77
C PRO A 29 21.46 25.80 -25.16
N LYS A 30 21.38 24.55 -24.67
CA LYS A 30 20.26 23.65 -24.90
C LYS A 30 19.77 23.04 -23.60
N LEU A 31 18.44 23.07 -23.46
CA LEU A 31 17.68 22.30 -22.46
C LEU A 31 17.03 21.13 -23.21
N TYR A 32 17.04 19.92 -22.64
CA TYR A 32 16.46 18.72 -23.24
C TYR A 32 16.93 18.48 -24.70
N ASP A 33 18.21 18.62 -24.95
CA ASP A 33 18.80 18.57 -26.31
C ASP A 33 18.19 19.54 -27.33
N GLY A 34 17.56 20.61 -26.85
CA GLY A 34 16.92 21.64 -27.66
C GLY A 34 15.45 21.30 -28.00
N THR A 35 14.82 20.40 -27.28
CA THR A 35 13.40 20.05 -27.45
C THR A 35 12.53 20.68 -26.39
N ASP A 36 11.27 20.96 -26.74
CA ASP A 36 10.27 21.39 -25.78
C ASP A 36 9.69 20.16 -25.07
N GLN A 37 9.62 20.22 -23.75
CA GLN A 37 9.01 19.19 -22.92
C GLN A 37 7.76 19.71 -22.22
N SER A 38 6.89 18.80 -21.80
CA SER A 38 5.71 19.13 -20.99
C SER A 38 5.59 18.20 -19.81
N LEU A 39 5.10 18.75 -18.70
CA LEU A 39 4.86 18.04 -17.44
C LEU A 39 3.51 18.49 -16.89
N GLN A 40 2.67 17.53 -16.49
CA GLN A 40 1.50 17.78 -15.65
C GLN A 40 1.88 17.52 -14.18
N THR A 41 1.39 18.36 -13.28
CA THR A 41 1.67 18.27 -11.86
C THR A 41 0.56 18.91 -11.02
N PHE A 42 0.74 19.00 -9.72
CA PHE A 42 -0.24 19.53 -8.76
C PHE A 42 0.33 20.70 -7.96
N ILE A 43 -0.55 21.43 -7.28
CA ILE A 43 -0.16 22.49 -6.34
C ILE A 43 0.70 21.88 -5.23
N GLY A 44 1.82 22.54 -4.90
CA GLY A 44 2.78 22.11 -3.89
C GLY A 44 3.86 21.14 -4.40
N ALA A 45 3.79 20.70 -5.66
CA ALA A 45 4.85 19.90 -6.25
C ALA A 45 6.14 20.72 -6.39
N THR A 46 7.26 20.06 -6.08
CA THR A 46 8.61 20.62 -6.27
C THR A 46 9.43 19.74 -7.19
N GLY A 47 10.33 20.35 -7.93
CA GLY A 47 11.17 19.64 -8.89
C GLY A 47 12.38 20.46 -9.32
N SER A 48 13.08 19.99 -10.34
CA SER A 48 14.22 20.68 -10.95
C SER A 48 14.02 20.77 -12.45
N ILE A 49 14.49 21.87 -13.04
CA ILE A 49 14.42 22.09 -14.49
C ILE A 49 15.20 21.04 -15.30
N SER A 50 16.11 20.33 -14.69
CA SER A 50 16.94 19.34 -15.36
C SER A 50 17.28 18.16 -14.43
N PRO A 51 16.28 17.36 -14.05
CA PRO A 51 16.48 16.28 -13.08
C PRO A 51 17.35 15.15 -13.64
N THR A 52 17.17 14.79 -14.90
CA THR A 52 17.81 13.61 -15.54
C THR A 52 18.69 13.95 -16.73
N SER A 53 18.38 14.99 -17.48
CA SER A 53 19.11 15.39 -18.68
C SER A 53 19.99 16.61 -18.43
N PRO A 54 21.28 16.59 -18.81
CA PRO A 54 22.14 17.73 -18.60
C PRO A 54 21.72 18.91 -19.50
N ILE A 55 21.85 20.13 -18.96
CA ILE A 55 21.82 21.33 -19.80
C ILE A 55 23.16 21.40 -20.50
N THR A 56 23.16 21.56 -21.81
CA THR A 56 24.40 21.63 -22.60
C THR A 56 24.66 23.04 -23.09
N GLN A 57 25.94 23.38 -23.21
CA GLN A 57 26.41 24.63 -23.79
C GLN A 57 27.46 24.32 -24.85
N THR A 58 27.19 24.70 -26.08
CA THR A 58 28.14 24.52 -27.20
C THR A 58 28.75 25.85 -27.58
N PHE A 59 30.06 25.89 -27.71
CA PHE A 59 30.84 27.05 -28.10
C PHE A 59 31.59 26.76 -29.40
N ASN A 60 31.67 27.76 -30.28
CA ASN A 60 32.59 27.69 -31.42
C ASN A 60 34.01 27.97 -30.96
N SER A 61 34.93 27.10 -31.27
CA SER A 61 36.36 27.33 -31.05
C SER A 61 37.14 27.22 -32.37
N GLU A 62 38.40 27.66 -32.36
CA GLU A 62 39.27 27.56 -33.54
C GLU A 62 39.50 26.12 -34.03
N ASN A 63 39.35 25.14 -33.13
CA ASN A 63 39.55 23.72 -33.40
C ASN A 63 38.20 22.93 -33.57
N GLY A 64 37.09 23.64 -33.75
CA GLY A 64 35.76 23.05 -33.86
C GLY A 64 34.87 23.36 -32.65
N ASP A 65 33.64 22.90 -32.68
CA ASP A 65 32.67 23.09 -31.61
C ASP A 65 33.03 22.30 -30.36
N ILE A 66 32.88 22.93 -29.19
CA ILE A 66 33.08 22.30 -27.89
C ILE A 66 31.76 22.35 -27.14
N THR A 67 31.25 21.19 -26.76
CA THR A 67 30.03 21.06 -25.94
C THR A 67 30.37 20.63 -24.52
N VAL A 68 29.84 21.33 -23.54
CA VAL A 68 30.03 21.06 -22.13
C VAL A 68 28.69 20.98 -21.41
N ASN A 69 28.60 20.21 -20.34
CA ASN A 69 27.45 20.21 -19.45
C ASN A 69 27.50 21.44 -18.56
N ALA A 70 26.41 22.19 -18.52
CA ALA A 70 26.22 23.36 -17.69
C ALA A 70 25.34 23.06 -16.48
N LYS A 71 25.56 23.77 -15.39
CA LYS A 71 24.69 23.70 -14.20
C LYS A 71 23.61 24.77 -14.27
N PRO A 72 22.40 24.51 -13.72
CA PRO A 72 21.31 25.48 -13.74
C PRO A 72 21.69 26.86 -13.22
N GLY A 73 22.53 26.95 -12.19
CA GLY A 73 22.96 28.23 -11.62
C GLY A 73 23.81 29.14 -12.51
N TYR A 74 24.13 28.75 -13.75
CA TYR A 74 24.73 29.64 -14.76
C TYR A 74 23.72 30.41 -15.60
N PHE A 75 22.43 30.07 -15.47
CA PHE A 75 21.36 30.63 -16.28
C PHE A 75 20.49 31.58 -15.47
N ILE A 76 19.88 32.53 -16.14
CA ILE A 76 18.79 33.34 -15.62
C ILE A 76 17.50 32.67 -16.07
N TRP A 77 16.78 32.10 -15.10
CA TRP A 77 15.54 31.38 -15.34
C TRP A 77 14.33 32.32 -15.36
N THR A 78 13.34 31.97 -16.14
CA THR A 78 12.09 32.72 -16.27
C THR A 78 10.92 31.75 -16.36
N SER A 79 9.89 31.96 -15.53
CA SER A 79 8.56 31.39 -15.68
C SER A 79 7.67 32.40 -16.41
N SER A 80 6.96 31.97 -17.45
CA SER A 80 6.01 32.82 -18.17
C SER A 80 4.83 33.26 -17.30
N ASN A 81 4.53 32.48 -16.24
CA ASN A 81 3.55 32.83 -15.21
C ASN A 81 4.02 32.34 -13.84
N PRO A 82 4.80 33.13 -13.09
CA PRO A 82 5.38 32.72 -11.82
C PRO A 82 4.34 32.55 -10.70
N ASN A 83 3.08 32.94 -10.92
CA ASN A 83 2.00 32.62 -9.98
C ASN A 83 1.45 31.20 -10.15
N VAL A 84 1.67 30.58 -11.29
CA VAL A 84 1.32 29.16 -11.53
C VAL A 84 2.43 28.25 -11.06
N ALA A 85 3.68 28.51 -11.50
CA ALA A 85 4.84 27.85 -10.94
C ALA A 85 6.05 28.79 -10.99
N SER A 86 6.84 28.81 -9.93
CA SER A 86 8.06 29.60 -9.81
C SER A 86 9.28 28.75 -10.15
N ILE A 87 10.38 29.42 -10.50
CA ILE A 87 11.70 28.81 -10.69
C ILE A 87 12.75 29.69 -10.08
N ASP A 88 13.67 29.12 -9.29
CA ASP A 88 14.73 29.84 -8.64
C ASP A 88 16.02 29.90 -9.48
N GLU A 89 17.06 30.58 -8.95
CA GLU A 89 18.36 30.75 -9.61
C GLU A 89 19.13 29.43 -9.78
N TYR A 90 18.77 28.38 -9.03
CA TYR A 90 19.36 27.04 -9.13
C TYR A 90 18.57 26.10 -10.04
N GLY A 91 17.46 26.58 -10.60
CA GLY A 91 16.57 25.78 -11.45
C GLY A 91 15.59 24.91 -10.67
N ASN A 92 15.40 25.16 -9.36
CA ASN A 92 14.36 24.48 -8.60
C ASN A 92 12.99 25.12 -8.93
N ILE A 93 12.00 24.27 -9.09
CA ILE A 93 10.63 24.63 -9.50
C ILE A 93 9.70 24.34 -8.32
N GLU A 94 8.74 25.24 -8.12
CA GLU A 94 7.63 25.05 -7.18
C GLU A 94 6.32 25.41 -7.86
N SER A 95 5.34 24.47 -7.83
CA SER A 95 4.00 24.63 -8.40
C SER A 95 3.06 25.26 -7.39
N LEU A 96 2.44 26.42 -7.72
CA LEU A 96 1.76 27.30 -6.76
C LEU A 96 0.25 27.40 -6.97
N ALA A 97 -0.23 27.32 -8.22
CA ALA A 97 -1.66 27.47 -8.54
C ALA A 97 -2.00 26.79 -9.87
N VAL A 98 -3.27 26.43 -10.02
CA VAL A 98 -3.81 25.85 -11.27
C VAL A 98 -3.53 26.75 -12.46
N GLY A 99 -3.08 26.13 -13.56
CA GLY A 99 -2.81 26.82 -14.82
C GLY A 99 -1.61 26.25 -15.56
N THR A 100 -1.20 26.96 -16.62
CA THR A 100 -0.06 26.56 -17.43
C THR A 100 1.01 27.65 -17.43
N THR A 101 2.26 27.25 -17.35
CA THR A 101 3.42 28.13 -17.46
C THR A 101 4.53 27.48 -18.26
N VAL A 102 5.42 28.28 -18.84
CA VAL A 102 6.60 27.80 -19.59
C VAL A 102 7.86 28.30 -18.91
N MET A 103 8.75 27.38 -18.59
CA MET A 103 10.07 27.66 -18.05
C MET A 103 11.08 27.79 -19.18
N THR A 104 11.78 28.90 -19.21
CA THR A 104 12.87 29.18 -20.15
C THR A 104 14.06 29.75 -19.39
N GLY A 105 15.23 29.81 -20.03
CA GLY A 105 16.41 30.36 -19.43
C GLY A 105 17.28 31.10 -20.43
N THR A 106 18.15 31.98 -19.90
CA THR A 106 19.14 32.70 -20.72
C THR A 106 20.52 32.64 -20.07
N ILE A 107 21.57 32.67 -20.89
CA ILE A 107 22.95 32.86 -20.45
C ILE A 107 23.58 33.96 -21.29
N ASP A 108 24.12 35.02 -20.65
CA ASP A 108 24.66 36.19 -21.34
C ASP A 108 23.69 36.81 -22.35
N GLY A 109 22.39 36.75 -22.10
CA GLY A 109 21.34 37.25 -22.99
C GLY A 109 21.00 36.36 -24.17
N ILE A 110 21.57 35.16 -24.23
CA ILE A 110 21.22 34.15 -25.27
C ILE A 110 20.23 33.18 -24.68
N GLU A 111 19.10 32.99 -25.34
CA GLU A 111 18.04 32.07 -24.91
C GLU A 111 18.49 30.61 -25.09
N LEU A 112 18.06 29.76 -24.19
CA LEU A 112 18.16 28.30 -24.34
C LEU A 112 17.25 27.83 -25.47
N GLU A 113 17.75 26.91 -26.29
CA GLU A 113 16.93 26.09 -27.18
C GLU A 113 16.27 24.99 -26.36
N GLY A 114 14.94 24.85 -26.47
CA GLY A 114 14.11 23.97 -25.64
C GLY A 114 13.54 24.66 -24.40
N SER A 115 12.40 24.17 -23.96
CA SER A 115 11.62 24.72 -22.83
C SER A 115 10.93 23.59 -22.04
N LEU A 116 10.43 23.92 -20.84
CA LEU A 116 9.55 23.07 -20.07
C LEU A 116 8.20 23.75 -19.87
N THR A 117 7.16 23.17 -20.44
CA THR A 117 5.78 23.58 -20.15
C THR A 117 5.28 22.80 -18.94
N ILE A 118 4.76 23.50 -17.93
CA ILE A 118 4.18 22.91 -16.73
C ILE A 118 2.70 23.25 -16.72
N GLU A 119 1.87 22.22 -16.62
CA GLU A 119 0.44 22.32 -16.37
C GLU A 119 0.16 21.88 -14.92
N VAL A 120 -0.30 22.80 -14.08
CA VAL A 120 -0.69 22.54 -12.70
C VAL A 120 -2.19 22.29 -12.65
N LEU A 121 -2.60 21.08 -12.27
CA LEU A 121 -3.98 20.59 -12.38
C LEU A 121 -4.87 20.99 -11.19
N GLY A 122 -4.34 21.09 -9.99
CA GLY A 122 -5.10 21.38 -8.78
C GLY A 122 -4.43 20.88 -7.51
N ASP A 123 -5.23 20.63 -6.48
CA ASP A 123 -4.75 20.03 -5.25
C ASP A 123 -4.45 18.54 -5.46
N TYR A 124 -3.30 18.10 -4.94
CA TYR A 124 -2.95 16.69 -4.92
C TYR A 124 -3.64 15.98 -3.76
N VAL A 125 -4.24 14.86 -4.05
CA VAL A 125 -4.77 13.93 -3.05
C VAL A 125 -3.79 12.75 -2.97
N PRO A 126 -3.11 12.54 -1.82
CA PRO A 126 -2.18 11.41 -1.69
C PRO A 126 -2.90 10.07 -1.72
N ALA A 127 -2.16 9.00 -1.99
CA ALA A 127 -2.64 7.64 -1.87
C ALA A 127 -3.03 7.33 -0.41
N PRO A 128 -3.91 6.34 -0.17
CA PRO A 128 -4.20 5.87 1.18
C PRO A 128 -2.93 5.44 1.91
N VAL A 129 -2.80 5.81 3.19
CA VAL A 129 -1.65 5.40 3.98
C VAL A 129 -1.79 3.93 4.36
N PRO A 130 -0.83 3.04 4.01
CA PRO A 130 -0.88 1.65 4.42
C PRO A 130 -0.77 1.48 5.93
N ASP A 131 -1.48 0.51 6.49
CA ASP A 131 -1.56 0.19 7.92
C ASP A 131 -1.06 -1.20 8.30
N ARG A 132 -0.49 -1.95 7.34
CA ARG A 132 0.02 -3.32 7.60
C ARG A 132 1.26 -3.30 8.46
N ASP A 133 1.43 -4.34 9.28
CA ASP A 133 2.64 -4.52 10.10
C ASP A 133 3.89 -4.58 9.19
N PRO A 134 4.88 -3.70 9.43
CA PRO A 134 6.11 -3.66 8.63
C PRO A 134 6.86 -4.99 8.56
N SER A 135 6.73 -5.86 9.58
CA SER A 135 7.38 -7.18 9.59
C SER A 135 6.80 -8.16 8.57
N SER A 136 5.56 -7.92 8.11
CA SER A 136 4.86 -8.71 7.10
C SER A 136 5.03 -8.17 5.67
N VAL A 137 5.81 -7.08 5.48
CA VAL A 137 5.90 -6.32 4.23
C VAL A 137 7.30 -6.34 3.65
N ILE A 138 7.39 -6.49 2.32
CA ILE A 138 8.57 -6.18 1.50
C ILE A 138 8.17 -5.02 0.59
N SER A 139 8.60 -3.80 0.94
CA SER A 139 8.23 -2.59 0.20
C SER A 139 9.21 -2.27 -0.92
N VAL A 140 8.68 -2.02 -2.12
CA VAL A 140 9.42 -1.56 -3.29
C VAL A 140 9.38 -0.03 -3.39
N PHE A 141 8.20 0.54 -3.13
CA PHE A 141 7.98 1.98 -3.13
C PHE A 141 6.79 2.32 -2.24
N SER A 142 7.03 3.03 -1.16
CA SER A 142 6.02 3.59 -0.27
C SER A 142 6.68 4.53 0.74
N ASP A 143 6.01 5.58 1.13
CA ASP A 143 6.46 6.48 2.19
C ASP A 143 6.18 5.91 3.60
N ALA A 144 5.28 4.91 3.70
CA ALA A 144 4.93 4.27 4.97
C ALA A 144 5.94 3.22 5.44
N TYR A 145 6.76 2.66 4.54
CA TYR A 145 7.65 1.55 4.84
C TYR A 145 9.11 1.85 4.46
N THR A 146 10.03 1.03 4.98
CA THR A 146 11.41 1.03 4.50
C THR A 146 11.48 0.27 3.18
N ASN A 147 11.76 0.98 2.10
CA ASN A 147 11.86 0.39 0.77
C ASN A 147 13.13 -0.44 0.59
N VAL A 148 13.03 -1.57 -0.10
CA VAL A 148 14.19 -2.35 -0.55
C VAL A 148 14.98 -1.58 -1.61
N PRO A 149 16.29 -1.86 -1.79
CA PRO A 149 17.03 -1.29 -2.89
C PRO A 149 16.45 -1.69 -4.25
N VAL A 150 16.36 -0.72 -5.17
CA VAL A 150 15.85 -0.88 -6.53
C VAL A 150 16.91 -0.39 -7.51
N ASP A 151 17.14 -1.11 -8.60
CA ASP A 151 18.07 -0.70 -9.66
C ASP A 151 17.58 0.53 -10.40
N TYR A 152 16.28 0.55 -10.72
CA TYR A 152 15.60 1.63 -11.44
C TYR A 152 14.08 1.49 -11.34
N TYR A 153 13.39 2.61 -11.40
CA TYR A 153 11.93 2.67 -11.56
C TYR A 153 11.51 2.83 -13.02
N ASN A 154 12.42 3.26 -13.90
CA ASN A 154 12.26 3.31 -15.36
C ASN A 154 13.63 3.44 -16.01
N GLY A 155 14.15 2.41 -16.62
CA GLY A 155 15.53 2.51 -17.10
C GLY A 155 16.00 1.46 -18.11
N TYR A 156 15.93 0.21 -17.77
CA TYR A 156 16.59 -0.88 -18.51
C TYR A 156 16.17 -0.98 -19.99
N PHE A 157 14.95 -0.68 -20.32
CA PHE A 157 14.35 -0.83 -21.66
C PHE A 157 14.40 0.44 -22.50
N ASN A 158 15.12 1.45 -22.05
CA ASN A 158 15.25 2.71 -22.78
C ASN A 158 15.86 2.47 -24.18
N GLY A 159 15.08 2.73 -25.22
CA GLY A 159 15.46 2.50 -26.61
C GLY A 159 14.90 1.24 -27.27
N ASP A 160 14.28 0.34 -26.52
CA ASP A 160 13.69 -0.91 -27.04
C ASP A 160 12.18 -0.77 -27.41
N GLY A 161 11.82 0.39 -27.94
CA GLY A 161 10.43 0.71 -28.29
C GLY A 161 9.59 1.18 -27.08
N GLN A 162 10.22 1.41 -25.95
CA GLN A 162 9.58 2.04 -24.80
C GLN A 162 9.35 3.53 -25.08
N THR A 163 8.11 3.99 -24.83
CA THR A 163 7.77 5.42 -24.92
C THR A 163 7.63 6.05 -23.54
N THR A 164 7.43 5.25 -22.52
CA THR A 164 7.18 5.69 -21.15
C THR A 164 8.27 6.62 -20.61
N GLN A 165 7.84 7.79 -20.12
CA GLN A 165 8.65 8.78 -19.43
C GLN A 165 8.34 8.79 -17.92
N GLY A 166 9.21 9.47 -17.14
CA GLY A 166 9.03 9.61 -15.71
C GLY A 166 9.53 8.42 -14.89
N GLN A 167 9.58 8.62 -13.59
CA GLN A 167 10.01 7.66 -12.57
C GLN A 167 9.57 8.16 -11.18
N ASN A 168 10.28 7.80 -10.11
CA ASN A 168 10.00 8.19 -8.72
C ASN A 168 10.55 9.59 -8.34
N ASP A 169 10.46 10.56 -9.21
CA ASP A 169 11.06 11.89 -9.09
C ASP A 169 10.06 13.01 -8.79
N ILE A 170 8.81 12.66 -8.53
CA ILE A 170 7.77 13.63 -8.15
C ILE A 170 7.59 13.61 -6.64
N PHE A 171 7.72 14.82 -6.05
CA PHE A 171 7.48 15.04 -4.64
C PHE A 171 6.44 16.16 -4.47
N ILE A 172 5.28 15.85 -3.89
CA ILE A 172 4.13 16.73 -3.77
C ILE A 172 3.65 16.77 -2.32
N ASN A 173 3.70 17.95 -1.67
CA ASN A 173 3.18 18.17 -0.31
C ASN A 173 3.70 17.20 0.75
N GLY A 174 4.94 16.70 0.59
CA GLY A 174 5.55 15.76 1.52
C GLY A 174 5.37 14.30 1.13
N ASP A 175 4.69 14.02 0.02
CA ASP A 175 4.41 12.70 -0.53
C ASP A 175 5.29 12.40 -1.75
N ASN A 176 5.88 11.24 -1.79
CA ASN A 176 6.65 10.73 -2.91
C ASN A 176 5.74 9.88 -3.79
N VAL A 177 5.70 10.17 -5.10
CA VAL A 177 4.85 9.41 -6.03
C VAL A 177 5.60 9.13 -7.33
N ILE A 178 5.38 7.95 -7.89
CA ILE A 178 5.85 7.62 -9.24
C ILE A 178 4.86 8.19 -10.24
N TYR A 179 5.35 8.95 -11.22
CA TYR A 179 4.54 9.45 -12.31
C TYR A 179 5.07 8.96 -13.66
N TYR A 180 4.30 8.10 -14.31
CA TYR A 180 4.58 7.64 -15.65
C TYR A 180 3.71 8.36 -16.66
N THR A 181 4.34 8.89 -17.73
CA THR A 181 3.68 9.51 -18.88
C THR A 181 4.07 8.81 -20.17
N ASP A 182 3.30 8.99 -21.24
CA ASP A 182 3.48 8.27 -22.51
C ASP A 182 3.61 6.76 -22.33
N LEU A 183 2.87 6.21 -21.34
CA LEU A 183 2.99 4.83 -20.90
C LEU A 183 2.60 3.86 -22.02
N ASN A 184 3.56 3.08 -22.49
CA ASN A 184 3.30 1.86 -23.24
C ASN A 184 3.70 0.63 -22.38
N PHE A 185 4.88 0.62 -21.84
CA PHE A 185 5.32 -0.30 -20.79
C PHE A 185 6.48 0.31 -19.99
N VAL A 186 6.61 -0.08 -18.74
CA VAL A 186 7.73 0.27 -17.86
C VAL A 186 7.99 -0.86 -16.89
N GLY A 187 9.28 -1.13 -16.61
CA GLY A 187 9.70 -2.11 -15.62
C GLY A 187 10.39 -1.44 -14.43
N ILE A 188 10.02 -1.86 -13.23
CA ILE A 188 10.77 -1.61 -12.00
C ILE A 188 11.69 -2.80 -11.79
N GLY A 189 13.00 -2.56 -11.69
CA GLY A 189 14.01 -3.61 -11.72
C GLY A 189 14.75 -3.80 -10.41
N THR A 190 14.92 -5.07 -10.01
CA THR A 190 15.68 -5.51 -8.83
C THR A 190 16.52 -6.75 -9.19
N PHE A 191 17.39 -6.66 -10.21
CA PHE A 191 18.14 -7.83 -10.68
C PHE A 191 19.53 -7.55 -11.29
N LEU A 192 19.94 -6.27 -11.39
CA LEU A 192 21.22 -5.91 -12.03
C LEU A 192 22.34 -5.69 -11.00
N ASN A 193 22.14 -4.75 -10.07
CA ASN A 193 23.12 -4.36 -9.07
C ASN A 193 22.60 -4.58 -7.64
N VAL A 194 21.33 -4.96 -7.51
CA VAL A 194 20.69 -5.35 -6.26
C VAL A 194 20.20 -6.79 -6.37
N ASP A 195 20.02 -7.45 -5.24
CA ASP A 195 19.54 -8.82 -5.21
C ASP A 195 18.05 -8.88 -5.60
N PRO A 196 17.65 -9.88 -6.41
CA PRO A 196 16.23 -10.12 -6.70
C PRO A 196 15.43 -10.40 -5.42
N LEU A 197 14.14 -10.05 -5.44
CA LEU A 197 13.28 -10.21 -4.28
C LEU A 197 12.87 -11.67 -4.08
N ASN A 198 13.06 -12.19 -2.88
CA ASN A 198 12.52 -13.49 -2.49
C ASN A 198 11.10 -13.30 -1.91
N LEU A 199 10.09 -13.60 -2.73
CA LEU A 199 8.67 -13.50 -2.37
C LEU A 199 8.03 -14.85 -2.06
N SER A 200 8.82 -15.90 -1.76
CA SER A 200 8.29 -17.25 -1.49
C SER A 200 7.35 -17.28 -0.28
N GLY A 201 7.57 -16.39 0.70
CA GLY A 201 6.72 -16.23 1.89
C GLY A 201 5.59 -15.21 1.73
N MET A 202 5.55 -14.45 0.62
CA MET A 202 4.53 -13.44 0.40
C MET A 202 3.30 -14.03 -0.28
N THR A 203 2.13 -13.48 0.04
CA THR A 203 0.84 -13.93 -0.50
C THR A 203 0.24 -12.96 -1.50
N HIS A 204 0.50 -11.65 -1.33
CA HIS A 204 -0.12 -10.59 -2.11
C HIS A 204 0.89 -9.56 -2.62
N LEU A 205 0.56 -8.90 -3.71
CA LEU A 205 1.07 -7.60 -4.16
C LEU A 205 0.02 -6.53 -3.84
N HIS A 206 0.44 -5.47 -3.17
CA HIS A 206 -0.35 -4.24 -3.07
C HIS A 206 0.22 -3.18 -4.01
N VAL A 207 -0.67 -2.41 -4.63
CA VAL A 207 -0.31 -1.22 -5.41
C VAL A 207 -1.48 -0.25 -5.49
N ASP A 208 -1.20 1.03 -5.28
CA ASP A 208 -2.13 2.12 -5.52
C ASP A 208 -1.87 2.73 -6.89
N ILE A 209 -2.92 2.89 -7.69
CA ILE A 209 -2.85 3.42 -9.05
C ILE A 209 -3.90 4.52 -9.22
N ASN A 210 -3.48 5.64 -9.80
CA ASN A 210 -4.37 6.75 -10.13
C ASN A 210 -4.17 7.10 -11.61
N VAL A 211 -5.17 6.86 -12.45
CA VAL A 211 -5.12 7.17 -13.89
C VAL A 211 -5.40 8.65 -14.09
N GLN A 212 -4.44 9.38 -14.67
CA GLN A 212 -4.48 10.83 -14.83
C GLN A 212 -5.17 11.29 -16.12
N GLU A 213 -6.10 10.51 -16.62
CA GLU A 213 -6.89 10.80 -17.81
C GLU A 213 -8.26 10.10 -17.73
N ALA A 214 -9.15 10.40 -18.65
CA ALA A 214 -10.44 9.71 -18.74
C ALA A 214 -10.24 8.23 -19.08
N ILE A 215 -11.03 7.36 -18.47
CA ILE A 215 -11.02 5.93 -18.76
C ILE A 215 -12.12 5.61 -19.75
N ASP A 216 -11.73 5.07 -20.90
CA ASP A 216 -12.63 4.63 -21.96
C ASP A 216 -12.88 3.11 -21.91
N ALA A 217 -13.97 2.68 -22.53
CA ALA A 217 -14.30 1.25 -22.59
C ALA A 217 -13.21 0.46 -23.36
N GLY A 218 -12.62 -0.50 -22.71
CA GLY A 218 -11.52 -1.31 -23.23
C GLY A 218 -10.14 -0.88 -22.81
N ASP A 219 -10.02 0.18 -22.00
CA ASP A 219 -8.77 0.57 -21.37
C ASP A 219 -8.32 -0.50 -20.37
N GLN A 220 -7.02 -0.70 -20.29
CA GLN A 220 -6.45 -1.71 -19.44
C GLN A 220 -5.03 -1.37 -18.99
N LEU A 221 -4.67 -1.91 -17.85
CA LEU A 221 -3.30 -1.91 -17.35
C LEU A 221 -2.92 -3.34 -16.94
N THR A 222 -1.88 -3.89 -17.55
CA THR A 222 -1.37 -5.21 -17.20
C THR A 222 -0.22 -5.06 -16.21
N LEU A 223 -0.31 -5.75 -15.08
CA LEU A 223 0.81 -5.96 -14.15
C LEU A 223 1.44 -7.31 -14.46
N GLN A 224 2.77 -7.35 -14.62
CA GLN A 224 3.50 -8.57 -14.89
C GLN A 224 4.71 -8.69 -13.98
N LEU A 225 4.88 -9.87 -13.37
CA LEU A 225 6.05 -10.22 -12.58
C LEU A 225 6.95 -11.20 -13.34
N LEU A 226 8.26 -11.00 -13.25
CA LEU A 226 9.27 -11.92 -13.79
C LEU A 226 10.15 -12.45 -12.67
N ASN A 227 10.27 -13.77 -12.59
CA ASN A 227 11.19 -14.48 -11.70
C ASN A 227 12.39 -14.98 -12.47
N GLY A 228 13.58 -14.92 -11.87
CA GLY A 228 14.83 -15.45 -12.47
C GLY A 228 15.25 -14.72 -13.74
N VAL A 229 15.08 -13.39 -13.78
CA VAL A 229 15.35 -12.54 -14.96
C VAL A 229 16.76 -12.79 -15.52
N GLN A 230 16.84 -12.96 -16.85
CA GLN A 230 18.09 -13.28 -17.59
C GLN A 230 18.72 -14.65 -17.23
N THR A 231 17.98 -15.54 -16.61
CA THR A 231 18.43 -16.91 -16.34
C THR A 231 17.71 -17.93 -17.24
N SER A 232 18.18 -19.17 -17.27
CA SER A 232 17.49 -20.26 -17.98
C SER A 232 16.18 -20.68 -17.33
N ASN A 233 15.89 -20.22 -16.12
CA ASN A 233 14.71 -20.54 -15.32
C ASN A 233 13.75 -19.34 -15.23
N GLU A 234 13.87 -18.38 -16.16
CA GLU A 234 12.97 -17.23 -16.18
C GLU A 234 11.52 -17.67 -16.40
N THR A 235 10.65 -17.24 -15.52
CA THR A 235 9.20 -17.43 -15.62
C THR A 235 8.50 -16.09 -15.41
N SER A 236 7.30 -15.94 -15.96
CA SER A 236 6.51 -14.73 -15.80
C SER A 236 5.04 -15.03 -15.63
N GLY A 237 4.37 -14.20 -14.85
CA GLY A 237 2.92 -14.21 -14.74
C GLY A 237 2.36 -12.80 -14.83
N SER A 238 1.13 -12.67 -15.30
CA SER A 238 0.50 -11.37 -15.45
C SER A 238 -0.98 -11.39 -15.08
N ILE A 239 -1.49 -10.23 -14.68
CA ILE A 239 -2.90 -9.94 -14.50
C ILE A 239 -3.26 -8.67 -15.26
N ILE A 240 -4.52 -8.51 -15.61
CA ILE A 240 -5.06 -7.34 -16.30
C ILE A 240 -6.05 -6.64 -15.37
N LEU A 241 -5.80 -5.37 -15.10
CA LEU A 241 -6.75 -4.45 -14.50
C LEU A 241 -7.50 -3.78 -15.67
N ASN A 242 -8.81 -3.97 -15.72
CA ASN A 242 -9.63 -3.45 -16.81
C ASN A 242 -10.27 -2.10 -16.46
N ASP A 243 -10.93 -1.49 -17.44
CA ASP A 243 -11.61 -0.21 -17.35
C ASP A 243 -12.59 -0.08 -16.16
N SER A 244 -13.23 -1.16 -15.73
CA SER A 244 -14.17 -1.14 -14.61
C SER A 244 -13.50 -1.16 -13.23
N GLN A 245 -12.21 -1.44 -13.16
CA GLN A 245 -11.41 -1.52 -11.92
C GLN A 245 -10.56 -0.25 -11.72
N LEU A 246 -10.21 0.42 -12.81
CA LEU A 246 -9.40 1.63 -12.79
C LEU A 246 -10.25 2.86 -12.48
N LEU A 247 -9.66 3.87 -11.85
CA LEU A 247 -10.34 5.13 -11.50
C LEU A 247 -9.62 6.31 -12.15
N ALA A 248 -10.40 7.21 -12.78
CA ALA A 248 -9.88 8.42 -13.40
C ALA A 248 -9.72 9.52 -12.34
N ASN A 249 -8.50 10.02 -12.15
CA ASN A 249 -8.12 11.08 -11.20
C ASN A 249 -8.45 10.75 -9.72
N GLU A 250 -8.60 9.47 -9.42
CA GLU A 250 -8.80 8.94 -8.07
C GLU A 250 -7.89 7.73 -7.86
N TRP A 251 -7.48 7.48 -6.61
CA TRP A 251 -6.69 6.31 -6.27
C TRP A 251 -7.54 5.05 -6.22
N ALA A 252 -7.11 4.02 -6.94
CA ALA A 252 -7.62 2.67 -6.84
C ALA A 252 -6.55 1.80 -6.16
N SER A 253 -6.89 1.21 -5.02
CA SER A 253 -6.02 0.30 -4.27
C SER A 253 -6.27 -1.14 -4.70
N PHE A 254 -5.21 -1.87 -5.01
CA PHE A 254 -5.26 -3.25 -5.47
C PHE A 254 -4.46 -4.16 -4.54
N ASP A 255 -5.17 -5.08 -3.89
CA ASP A 255 -4.60 -6.22 -3.15
C ASP A 255 -4.71 -7.47 -4.02
N ILE A 256 -3.61 -7.87 -4.63
CA ILE A 256 -3.59 -8.89 -5.69
C ILE A 256 -2.92 -10.15 -5.18
N PRO A 257 -3.65 -11.28 -5.05
CA PRO A 257 -3.04 -12.55 -4.70
C PRO A 257 -1.92 -12.91 -5.69
N LEU A 258 -0.74 -13.22 -5.21
CA LEU A 258 0.39 -13.65 -6.06
C LEU A 258 0.09 -14.97 -6.80
N SER A 259 -0.87 -15.75 -6.33
CA SER A 259 -1.39 -16.93 -7.02
C SER A 259 -2.19 -16.59 -8.29
N SER A 260 -2.65 -15.35 -8.44
CA SER A 260 -3.37 -14.88 -9.62
C SER A 260 -2.46 -14.60 -10.82
N PHE A 261 -1.13 -14.46 -10.59
CA PHE A 261 -0.15 -14.28 -11.66
C PHE A 261 0.13 -15.62 -12.35
N THR A 262 -0.79 -16.03 -13.24
CA THR A 262 -0.72 -17.33 -13.92
C THR A 262 0.54 -17.43 -14.77
N GLY A 263 1.29 -18.53 -14.60
CA GLY A 263 2.58 -18.76 -15.27
C GLY A 263 3.81 -18.36 -14.44
N LEU A 264 3.62 -17.73 -13.28
CA LEU A 264 4.67 -17.46 -12.32
C LEU A 264 4.90 -18.68 -11.43
N ASP A 265 5.69 -19.64 -11.90
CA ASP A 265 5.89 -20.94 -11.23
C ASP A 265 6.74 -20.85 -9.95
N ALA A 266 7.60 -19.85 -9.86
CA ALA A 266 8.44 -19.58 -8.70
C ALA A 266 8.45 -18.09 -8.36
N ARG A 267 8.78 -17.75 -7.08
CA ARG A 267 8.80 -16.37 -6.58
C ARG A 267 10.00 -16.12 -5.67
N ASP A 268 11.04 -16.91 -5.81
CA ASP A 268 12.26 -16.85 -5.02
C ASP A 268 13.29 -15.83 -5.53
N ALA A 269 13.09 -15.31 -6.76
CA ALA A 269 13.99 -14.37 -7.41
C ALA A 269 13.23 -13.39 -8.34
N ILE A 270 12.25 -12.67 -7.81
CA ILE A 270 11.51 -11.65 -8.58
C ILE A 270 12.45 -10.48 -8.87
N GLY A 271 12.70 -10.25 -10.17
CA GLY A 271 13.60 -9.21 -10.65
C GLY A 271 12.92 -8.07 -11.40
N LEU A 272 11.68 -8.24 -11.84
CA LEU A 272 10.93 -7.22 -12.57
C LEU A 272 9.46 -7.20 -12.19
N LEU A 273 8.93 -5.99 -11.98
CA LEU A 273 7.52 -5.67 -11.99
C LEU A 273 7.25 -4.72 -13.16
N PHE A 274 6.41 -5.14 -14.11
CA PHE A 274 5.99 -4.31 -15.24
C PHE A 274 4.61 -3.71 -15.04
N PHE A 275 4.47 -2.49 -15.53
CA PHE A 275 3.21 -1.84 -15.85
C PHE A 275 3.12 -1.73 -17.38
N ILE A 276 2.12 -2.34 -18.01
CA ILE A 276 1.97 -2.42 -19.46
C ILE A 276 0.58 -1.91 -19.83
N SER A 277 0.54 -0.80 -20.54
CA SER A 277 -0.70 -0.20 -21.04
C SER A 277 -1.13 -0.76 -22.41
N ASN A 278 -0.24 -1.47 -23.10
CA ASN A 278 -0.54 -2.02 -24.42
C ASN A 278 -1.64 -3.09 -24.35
N ASN A 279 -2.65 -2.95 -25.20
CA ASN A 279 -3.65 -3.98 -25.42
C ASN A 279 -3.12 -5.14 -26.31
N SER A 280 -3.96 -6.11 -26.60
CA SER A 280 -3.62 -7.27 -27.44
C SER A 280 -3.18 -6.93 -28.88
N SER A 281 -3.46 -5.73 -29.34
CA SER A 281 -3.01 -5.18 -30.63
C SER A 281 -1.70 -4.39 -30.51
N ASN A 282 -1.07 -4.39 -29.35
CA ASN A 282 0.12 -3.63 -29.02
C ASN A 282 -0.06 -2.09 -29.15
N ILE A 283 -1.25 -1.61 -28.78
CA ILE A 283 -1.60 -0.19 -28.75
C ILE A 283 -1.79 0.22 -27.29
N PRO A 284 -1.07 1.27 -26.82
CA PRO A 284 -1.30 1.84 -25.50
C PRO A 284 -2.74 2.32 -25.34
N THR A 285 -3.36 2.04 -24.20
CA THR A 285 -4.74 2.44 -23.90
C THR A 285 -4.79 3.49 -22.79
N ILE A 286 -3.77 3.55 -21.94
CA ILE A 286 -3.60 4.52 -20.87
C ILE A 286 -2.21 5.13 -21.00
N SER A 287 -2.11 6.45 -20.93
CA SER A 287 -0.87 7.19 -21.11
C SER A 287 -0.26 7.71 -19.81
N ASN A 288 -1.09 8.09 -18.84
CA ASN A 288 -0.63 8.83 -17.67
C ASN A 288 -1.16 8.19 -16.40
N ILE A 289 -0.26 7.75 -15.52
CA ILE A 289 -0.60 7.16 -14.23
C ILE A 289 0.30 7.68 -13.11
N PHE A 290 -0.28 7.91 -11.94
CA PHE A 290 0.47 7.87 -10.69
C PHE A 290 0.44 6.47 -10.12
N VAL A 291 1.54 6.08 -9.49
CA VAL A 291 1.67 4.80 -8.79
C VAL A 291 2.32 5.07 -7.44
N ASP A 292 1.76 4.46 -6.40
CA ASP A 292 2.27 4.54 -5.04
C ASP A 292 2.05 3.20 -4.32
N ASN A 293 2.60 3.08 -3.12
CA ASN A 293 2.40 1.96 -2.21
C ASN A 293 2.62 0.58 -2.87
N ILE A 294 3.74 0.45 -3.60
CA ILE A 294 4.12 -0.84 -4.19
C ILE A 294 4.81 -1.69 -3.13
N TYR A 295 4.13 -2.69 -2.61
CA TYR A 295 4.72 -3.62 -1.66
C TYR A 295 4.13 -5.02 -1.77
N TYR A 296 4.90 -6.01 -1.37
CA TYR A 296 4.45 -7.40 -1.21
C TYR A 296 4.23 -7.67 0.27
N TYR A 297 3.19 -8.44 0.59
CA TYR A 297 2.87 -8.75 1.97
C TYR A 297 2.39 -10.19 2.15
N THR A 298 2.51 -10.67 3.39
CA THR A 298 1.87 -11.91 3.81
C THR A 298 0.57 -11.55 4.50
N GLU A 299 -0.54 -12.08 3.98
CA GLU A 299 -1.82 -11.94 4.65
C GLU A 299 -1.75 -12.67 5.99
N GLN A 300 -2.05 -11.95 7.03
CA GLN A 300 -2.06 -12.51 8.37
C GLN A 300 -3.33 -13.34 8.55
N THR A 301 -3.18 -14.65 8.66
CA THR A 301 -4.30 -15.60 8.82
C THR A 301 -4.51 -16.06 10.27
N SER A 302 -3.67 -15.59 11.19
CA SER A 302 -3.74 -15.86 12.62
C SER A 302 -3.13 -14.69 13.40
N PRO A 303 -3.63 -14.36 14.59
CA PRO A 303 -3.01 -13.37 15.45
C PRO A 303 -1.58 -13.79 15.85
N ILE A 304 -0.69 -12.82 16.00
CA ILE A 304 0.69 -13.01 16.47
C ILE A 304 0.82 -12.71 17.96
N ASP A 305 -0.05 -11.83 18.46
CA ASP A 305 -0.13 -11.43 19.86
C ASP A 305 -1.46 -11.87 20.47
N ALA A 306 -1.47 -12.10 21.78
CA ALA A 306 -2.70 -12.33 22.54
C ALA A 306 -3.51 -11.01 22.66
N PRO A 307 -4.83 -11.08 22.93
CA PRO A 307 -5.59 -9.90 23.32
C PRO A 307 -5.08 -9.35 24.65
N GLU A 308 -5.48 -8.13 25.00
CA GLU A 308 -5.19 -7.57 26.32
C GLU A 308 -5.87 -8.42 27.41
N GLU A 309 -5.12 -8.71 28.46
CA GLU A 309 -5.71 -9.41 29.63
C GLU A 309 -6.70 -8.48 30.36
N PRO A 310 -7.80 -9.03 30.90
CA PRO A 310 -8.74 -8.26 31.73
C PRO A 310 -8.02 -7.58 32.90
N THR A 311 -8.39 -6.34 33.21
CA THR A 311 -7.77 -5.57 34.29
C THR A 311 -8.20 -6.07 35.70
N GLU A 312 -7.36 -5.81 36.73
CA GLU A 312 -7.71 -6.20 38.13
C GLU A 312 -9.02 -5.57 38.62
N ASP A 313 -9.43 -4.42 38.09
CA ASP A 313 -10.70 -3.77 38.44
C ASP A 313 -11.92 -4.53 37.92
N GLU A 314 -11.77 -5.33 36.85
CA GLU A 314 -12.82 -6.20 36.33
C GLU A 314 -12.93 -7.52 37.10
N ILE A 315 -11.88 -7.95 37.79
CA ILE A 315 -11.81 -9.21 38.56
C ILE A 315 -12.69 -9.16 39.82
N GLU A 316 -12.95 -8.00 40.41
CA GLU A 316 -13.72 -7.86 41.66
C GLU A 316 -15.26 -7.95 41.48
N ASN A 317 -15.78 -7.93 40.26
CA ASN A 317 -17.20 -7.75 39.96
C ASN A 317 -17.85 -9.01 39.36
N ASN A 318 -18.11 -10.03 40.13
CA ASN A 318 -19.00 -11.16 39.78
C ASN A 318 -18.88 -11.63 38.31
N VAL A 319 -17.64 -11.92 37.86
CA VAL A 319 -17.40 -12.43 36.52
C VAL A 319 -17.93 -13.85 36.36
N ILE A 320 -18.67 -14.09 35.28
CA ILE A 320 -19.08 -15.41 34.80
C ILE A 320 -18.29 -15.72 33.54
N SER A 321 -17.17 -16.42 33.67
CA SER A 321 -16.29 -16.72 32.54
C SER A 321 -16.77 -17.93 31.76
N VAL A 322 -16.85 -17.77 30.43
CA VAL A 322 -17.09 -18.84 29.48
C VAL A 322 -15.79 -19.39 28.92
N PHE A 323 -14.84 -18.49 28.60
CA PHE A 323 -13.52 -18.84 28.14
C PHE A 323 -12.55 -17.68 28.38
N SER A 324 -11.53 -17.90 29.21
CA SER A 324 -10.46 -16.93 29.48
C SER A 324 -9.33 -17.59 30.28
N ASP A 325 -8.07 -17.23 30.02
CA ASP A 325 -6.92 -17.69 30.79
C ASP A 325 -6.83 -17.04 32.18
N VAL A 326 -7.53 -15.93 32.43
CA VAL A 326 -7.48 -15.14 33.66
C VAL A 326 -8.47 -15.66 34.69
N TYR A 327 -9.64 -16.13 34.26
CA TYR A 327 -10.74 -16.54 35.13
C TYR A 327 -10.92 -18.04 35.16
N THR A 328 -11.71 -18.51 36.11
CA THR A 328 -12.16 -19.90 36.10
C THR A 328 -13.43 -20.04 35.31
N ASP A 329 -13.35 -20.74 34.20
CA ASP A 329 -14.50 -20.94 33.31
C ASP A 329 -15.57 -21.82 33.96
N ILE A 330 -16.83 -21.48 33.62
CA ILE A 330 -17.98 -22.35 33.97
C ILE A 330 -18.00 -23.61 33.09
N GLY A 331 -18.76 -24.62 33.54
CA GLY A 331 -19.05 -25.78 32.69
C GLY A 331 -19.83 -25.43 31.45
N ASN A 332 -19.60 -26.14 30.35
CA ASN A 332 -20.36 -26.00 29.09
C ASN A 332 -20.72 -27.39 28.54
N ASP A 333 -21.70 -27.41 27.62
CA ASP A 333 -22.18 -28.60 26.89
C ASP A 333 -21.66 -28.63 25.45
N GLY A 334 -20.75 -27.74 25.13
CA GLY A 334 -20.03 -27.62 23.87
C GLY A 334 -19.88 -26.18 23.41
N LEU A 335 -18.72 -25.87 22.88
CA LEU A 335 -18.38 -24.56 22.35
C LEU A 335 -18.45 -24.50 20.81
N ASN A 336 -18.91 -25.56 20.16
CA ASN A 336 -19.11 -25.64 18.70
C ASN A 336 -20.24 -26.61 18.36
N ASN A 337 -21.46 -26.21 18.62
CA ASN A 337 -22.63 -27.03 18.37
C ASN A 337 -23.39 -26.60 17.10
N PHE A 338 -24.51 -27.26 16.81
CA PHE A 338 -25.44 -27.06 15.66
C PHE A 338 -24.97 -27.61 14.33
N ASN A 339 -23.87 -28.36 14.29
CA ASN A 339 -23.37 -29.04 13.07
C ASN A 339 -23.31 -28.14 11.83
N SER A 340 -22.87 -26.89 12.00
CA SER A 340 -22.83 -25.85 10.95
C SER A 340 -21.68 -26.01 9.96
N GLY A 341 -20.82 -27.02 10.19
CA GLY A 341 -19.61 -27.23 9.40
C GLY A 341 -18.41 -26.41 9.87
N SER A 342 -18.55 -25.58 10.92
CA SER A 342 -17.44 -24.93 11.57
C SER A 342 -16.54 -25.94 12.31
N ILE A 343 -15.25 -25.66 12.36
CA ILE A 343 -14.26 -26.49 13.08
C ILE A 343 -13.67 -25.62 14.19
N LEU A 344 -13.76 -26.11 15.43
CA LEU A 344 -13.15 -25.48 16.59
C LEU A 344 -11.83 -26.15 16.94
N SER A 345 -10.80 -25.35 17.19
CA SER A 345 -9.55 -25.72 17.85
C SER A 345 -9.21 -24.69 18.93
N VAL A 346 -8.41 -25.08 19.89
CA VAL A 346 -7.75 -24.15 20.80
C VAL A 346 -6.32 -23.97 20.31
N GLU A 347 -5.89 -22.74 20.12
CA GLU A 347 -4.52 -22.39 19.74
C GLU A 347 -3.88 -21.55 20.83
N THR A 348 -2.60 -21.81 21.12
CA THR A 348 -1.84 -21.02 22.09
C THR A 348 -1.06 -19.93 21.36
N ILE A 349 -1.38 -18.66 21.62
CA ILE A 349 -0.79 -17.48 21.01
C ILE A 349 -0.14 -16.64 22.10
N ALA A 350 1.16 -16.39 22.02
CA ALA A 350 1.94 -15.64 23.03
C ALA A 350 1.76 -16.14 24.48
N ASN A 351 1.55 -17.44 24.68
CA ASN A 351 1.24 -18.17 25.93
C ASN A 351 -0.18 -17.96 26.49
N ASN A 352 -1.11 -17.51 25.65
CA ASN A 352 -2.52 -17.38 25.93
C ASN A 352 -3.31 -18.34 25.02
N ASP A 353 -4.27 -19.08 25.57
CA ASP A 353 -5.10 -20.02 24.83
C ASP A 353 -6.31 -19.30 24.24
N VAL A 354 -6.53 -19.44 22.93
CA VAL A 354 -7.63 -18.81 22.21
C VAL A 354 -8.49 -19.84 21.48
N LEU A 355 -9.78 -19.61 21.39
CA LEU A 355 -10.69 -20.40 20.55
C LEU A 355 -10.51 -19.98 19.09
N LYS A 356 -10.20 -20.91 18.21
CA LYS A 356 -10.15 -20.70 16.77
C LYS A 356 -11.27 -21.47 16.09
N TYR A 357 -12.15 -20.74 15.44
CA TYR A 357 -13.17 -21.28 14.55
C TYR A 357 -12.75 -21.11 13.11
N THR A 358 -12.72 -22.19 12.33
CA THR A 358 -12.52 -22.15 10.89
C THR A 358 -13.79 -22.57 10.15
N ASN A 359 -14.00 -22.02 8.95
CA ASN A 359 -15.23 -22.20 8.19
C ASN A 359 -16.49 -21.85 9.01
N LEU A 360 -16.38 -20.84 9.87
CA LEU A 360 -17.48 -20.39 10.73
C LEU A 360 -18.44 -19.55 9.90
N ASN A 361 -19.65 -20.07 9.69
CA ASN A 361 -20.79 -19.28 9.27
C ASN A 361 -21.66 -18.95 10.50
N PHE A 362 -21.94 -19.94 11.32
CA PHE A 362 -22.51 -19.80 12.67
C PHE A 362 -22.17 -20.99 13.53
N THR A 363 -22.18 -20.81 14.85
CA THR A 363 -22.06 -21.90 15.84
C THR A 363 -22.75 -21.52 17.13
N GLY A 364 -23.17 -22.52 17.90
CA GLY A 364 -23.71 -22.35 19.25
C GLY A 364 -22.71 -22.81 20.30
N LEU A 365 -22.56 -22.01 21.34
CA LEU A 365 -21.96 -22.37 22.60
C LEU A 365 -23.13 -22.72 23.53
N GLU A 366 -23.20 -23.95 24.06
CA GLU A 366 -24.35 -24.44 24.82
C GLU A 366 -24.05 -24.66 26.29
N PHE A 367 -25.00 -24.30 27.12
CA PHE A 367 -24.95 -24.36 28.59
C PHE A 367 -26.28 -24.94 29.09
N LEU A 368 -26.32 -26.25 29.33
CA LEU A 368 -27.56 -26.96 29.63
C LEU A 368 -27.60 -27.47 31.09
N GLY A 369 -28.78 -27.62 31.64
CA GLY A 369 -28.96 -28.16 33.00
C GLY A 369 -28.14 -27.41 34.05
N PRO A 370 -27.13 -28.04 34.68
CA PRO A 370 -26.33 -27.40 35.74
C PRO A 370 -25.35 -26.32 35.19
N ASN A 371 -25.19 -26.25 33.88
CA ASN A 371 -24.29 -25.30 33.23
C ASN A 371 -25.04 -24.03 32.74
N ILE A 372 -26.36 -23.98 32.85
CA ILE A 372 -27.17 -22.78 32.49
C ILE A 372 -26.56 -21.56 33.20
N ILE A 373 -26.40 -20.46 32.43
CA ILE A 373 -25.77 -19.25 32.92
C ILE A 373 -26.86 -18.34 33.54
N ASN A 374 -26.67 -18.00 34.82
CA ASN A 374 -27.48 -16.92 35.43
C ASN A 374 -26.66 -15.62 35.40
N ALA A 375 -26.98 -14.76 34.44
CA ALA A 375 -26.36 -13.46 34.24
C ALA A 375 -27.21 -12.29 34.70
N SER A 376 -28.20 -12.53 35.61
CA SER A 376 -29.13 -11.49 36.06
C SER A 376 -28.48 -10.34 36.83
N GLU A 377 -27.31 -10.58 37.43
CA GLU A 377 -26.51 -9.56 38.11
C GLU A 377 -25.45 -8.91 37.21
N ALA A 378 -25.21 -9.45 36.02
CA ALA A 378 -24.28 -8.87 35.05
C ALA A 378 -24.96 -7.76 34.24
N THR A 379 -24.16 -6.79 33.80
CA THR A 379 -24.60 -5.69 32.92
C THR A 379 -24.00 -5.79 31.51
N THR A 380 -22.92 -6.50 31.34
CA THR A 380 -22.13 -6.48 30.11
C THR A 380 -21.70 -7.91 29.75
N LEU A 381 -21.73 -8.22 28.47
CA LEU A 381 -21.04 -9.34 27.84
C LEU A 381 -19.76 -8.82 27.18
N HIS A 382 -18.62 -9.36 27.58
CA HIS A 382 -17.32 -9.07 26.99
C HIS A 382 -16.86 -10.24 26.14
N LEU A 383 -16.20 -9.92 25.02
CA LEU A 383 -15.40 -10.88 24.25
C LEU A 383 -14.37 -10.15 23.39
N ASP A 384 -13.19 -10.74 23.27
CA ASP A 384 -12.18 -10.34 22.30
C ASP A 384 -12.30 -11.20 21.05
N ILE A 385 -12.31 -10.56 19.89
CA ILE A 385 -12.34 -11.25 18.61
C ILE A 385 -11.20 -10.78 17.70
N TRP A 386 -10.71 -11.71 16.90
CA TRP A 386 -9.76 -11.43 15.82
C TRP A 386 -10.17 -12.21 14.56
N SER A 387 -10.10 -11.57 13.41
CA SER A 387 -10.41 -12.24 12.15
C SER A 387 -9.44 -11.81 11.04
N PRO A 388 -9.00 -12.73 10.16
CA PRO A 388 -8.34 -12.35 8.90
C PRO A 388 -9.34 -11.86 7.85
N ASP A 389 -10.65 -12.07 8.08
CA ASP A 389 -11.71 -11.85 7.11
C ASP A 389 -12.59 -10.67 7.55
N ALA A 390 -12.86 -9.70 6.66
CA ALA A 390 -13.79 -8.59 6.92
C ALA A 390 -15.26 -9.03 6.80
N ASN A 391 -15.66 -10.03 7.61
CA ASN A 391 -16.98 -10.61 7.58
C ASN A 391 -17.95 -9.87 8.52
N GLU A 392 -19.24 -9.98 8.25
CA GLU A 392 -20.28 -9.49 9.15
C GLU A 392 -20.33 -10.37 10.40
N PHE A 393 -20.04 -9.78 11.57
CA PHE A 393 -20.08 -10.47 12.85
C PHE A 393 -21.36 -10.14 13.61
N LYS A 394 -22.02 -11.21 14.13
CA LYS A 394 -23.20 -11.07 14.98
C LYS A 394 -23.09 -12.00 16.17
N ILE A 395 -23.73 -11.60 17.27
CA ILE A 395 -23.86 -12.41 18.47
C ILE A 395 -25.33 -12.49 18.90
N LYS A 396 -25.77 -13.70 19.24
CA LYS A 396 -27.12 -13.94 19.72
C LYS A 396 -27.04 -14.59 21.10
N LEU A 397 -27.88 -14.13 22.01
CA LEU A 397 -28.15 -14.81 23.28
C LEU A 397 -29.53 -15.47 23.24
N VAL A 398 -29.62 -16.64 23.86
CA VAL A 398 -30.86 -17.40 24.00
C VAL A 398 -31.06 -17.76 25.49
N ASP A 399 -32.15 -17.30 26.07
CA ASP A 399 -32.61 -17.66 27.43
C ASP A 399 -33.73 -18.70 27.31
N PHE A 400 -33.60 -19.85 27.97
CA PHE A 400 -34.56 -20.97 27.91
C PHE A 400 -35.73 -20.79 28.89
N GLY A 401 -35.93 -19.57 29.42
CA GLY A 401 -37.02 -19.28 30.30
C GLY A 401 -36.94 -19.97 31.67
N PRO A 402 -38.01 -19.83 32.50
CA PRO A 402 -38.01 -20.35 33.87
C PRO A 402 -37.91 -21.87 33.99
N ASP A 403 -38.30 -22.63 32.97
CA ASP A 403 -38.21 -24.10 33.04
C ASP A 403 -36.79 -24.62 32.64
N GLY A 404 -35.96 -23.78 32.00
CA GLY A 404 -34.59 -24.10 31.60
C GLY A 404 -34.49 -25.18 30.52
N GLU A 405 -35.57 -25.41 29.77
CA GLU A 405 -35.69 -26.42 28.72
C GLU A 405 -36.00 -25.76 27.37
N PHE A 406 -35.35 -26.22 26.29
CA PHE A 406 -35.59 -25.70 24.95
C PHE A 406 -37.03 -25.96 24.51
N ASP A 407 -37.66 -24.97 23.85
CA ASP A 407 -38.99 -25.02 23.23
C ASP A 407 -40.14 -25.18 24.22
N GLY A 408 -39.95 -24.77 25.50
CA GLY A 408 -41.01 -24.72 26.53
C GLY A 408 -42.11 -23.69 26.23
N GLY A 409 -41.90 -22.77 25.32
CA GLY A 409 -42.83 -21.70 24.95
C GLY A 409 -42.62 -20.42 25.74
N ASP A 410 -41.62 -20.36 26.58
CA ASP A 410 -41.17 -19.25 27.42
C ASP A 410 -39.76 -18.78 27.09
N ASP A 411 -39.09 -19.42 26.11
CA ASP A 411 -37.80 -19.03 25.58
C ASP A 411 -37.83 -17.62 25.04
N SER A 412 -36.69 -16.95 25.12
CA SER A 412 -36.48 -15.66 24.48
C SER A 412 -35.09 -15.56 23.88
N GLU A 413 -34.98 -14.85 22.77
CA GLU A 413 -33.69 -14.69 22.08
C GLU A 413 -33.56 -13.31 21.43
N TRP A 414 -32.32 -12.86 21.27
CA TRP A 414 -32.00 -11.66 20.52
C TRP A 414 -30.63 -11.72 19.89
N GLU A 415 -30.55 -11.27 18.63
CA GLU A 415 -29.30 -11.16 17.87
C GLU A 415 -28.92 -9.69 17.69
N ILE A 416 -27.65 -9.38 17.94
CA ILE A 416 -27.05 -8.07 17.68
C ILE A 416 -26.11 -8.22 16.49
N ASN A 417 -26.24 -7.33 15.52
CA ASN A 417 -25.31 -7.20 14.40
C ASN A 417 -24.27 -6.14 14.74
N LEU A 418 -23.00 -6.53 14.83
CA LEU A 418 -21.85 -5.67 15.17
C LEU A 418 -21.16 -5.12 13.92
N GLY A 419 -21.64 -5.49 12.72
CA GLY A 419 -21.07 -5.07 11.44
C GLY A 419 -19.87 -5.88 11.01
N PRO A 420 -19.13 -5.41 9.98
CA PRO A 420 -17.93 -6.08 9.53
C PRO A 420 -16.82 -5.95 10.58
N THR A 421 -16.09 -7.05 10.79
CA THR A 421 -14.89 -7.06 11.66
C THR A 421 -13.75 -6.31 11.00
N ALA A 422 -12.95 -5.56 11.78
CA ALA A 422 -11.62 -5.18 11.35
C ALA A 422 -10.76 -6.44 11.16
N THR A 423 -9.81 -6.40 10.25
CA THR A 423 -8.97 -7.56 9.94
C THR A 423 -7.57 -7.40 10.51
N GLY A 424 -7.01 -8.50 11.04
CA GLY A 424 -5.62 -8.54 11.46
C GLY A 424 -5.31 -7.91 12.81
N GLU A 425 -6.33 -7.49 13.56
CA GLU A 425 -6.19 -6.93 14.91
C GLU A 425 -7.21 -7.52 15.89
N TRP A 426 -6.90 -7.52 17.18
CA TRP A 426 -7.84 -7.86 18.22
C TRP A 426 -8.80 -6.71 18.48
N ILE A 427 -10.09 -7.04 18.58
CA ILE A 427 -11.17 -6.11 18.89
C ILE A 427 -11.81 -6.54 20.19
N ALA A 428 -11.71 -5.72 21.21
CA ALA A 428 -12.43 -5.89 22.47
C ALA A 428 -13.86 -5.37 22.32
N LEU A 429 -14.85 -6.20 22.62
CA LEU A 429 -16.26 -5.91 22.51
C LEU A 429 -16.89 -5.96 23.90
N ASP A 430 -17.37 -4.81 24.39
CA ASP A 430 -18.20 -4.68 25.58
C ASP A 430 -19.64 -4.42 25.16
N ILE A 431 -20.50 -5.44 25.26
CA ILE A 431 -21.88 -5.38 24.77
C ILE A 431 -22.81 -5.29 25.97
N PRO A 432 -23.50 -4.15 26.20
CA PRO A 432 -24.48 -4.03 27.26
C PRO A 432 -25.60 -5.07 27.12
N LEU A 433 -25.88 -5.84 28.15
CA LEU A 433 -26.96 -6.82 28.11
C LEU A 433 -28.35 -6.18 27.82
N SER A 434 -28.49 -4.90 28.10
CA SER A 434 -29.69 -4.12 27.76
C SER A 434 -29.92 -3.93 26.25
N GLU A 435 -28.91 -4.19 25.40
CA GLU A 435 -29.06 -4.15 23.94
C GLU A 435 -29.71 -5.42 23.38
N PHE A 436 -29.75 -6.50 24.16
CA PHE A 436 -30.46 -7.72 23.79
C PHE A 436 -31.99 -7.56 24.13
N ILE A 437 -32.63 -6.61 23.47
CA ILE A 437 -33.98 -6.13 23.77
C ILE A 437 -35.11 -7.15 23.61
N GLY A 438 -34.82 -8.29 22.97
CA GLY A 438 -35.75 -9.41 22.81
C GLY A 438 -35.66 -10.46 23.92
N LEU A 439 -34.67 -10.37 24.82
CA LEU A 439 -34.61 -11.25 25.98
C LEU A 439 -35.63 -10.82 27.06
N ASN A 440 -36.37 -11.76 27.57
CA ASN A 440 -37.26 -11.55 28.70
C ASN A 440 -36.54 -11.61 30.05
N SER A 441 -35.45 -12.36 30.08
CA SER A 441 -34.59 -12.61 31.25
C SER A 441 -33.17 -12.93 30.82
N THR A 442 -32.24 -12.86 31.74
CA THR A 442 -30.85 -13.40 31.61
C THR A 442 -30.55 -14.39 32.74
N GLU A 443 -31.59 -14.94 33.38
CA GLU A 443 -31.43 -15.90 34.50
C GLU A 443 -31.11 -17.31 33.98
N ASN A 444 -31.51 -17.64 32.73
CA ASN A 444 -31.37 -18.98 32.17
C ASN A 444 -30.78 -18.94 30.75
N LEU A 445 -29.69 -18.19 30.60
CA LEU A 445 -28.98 -18.15 29.32
C LEU A 445 -28.38 -19.53 29.03
N ALA A 446 -28.89 -20.16 27.99
CA ALA A 446 -28.53 -21.52 27.59
C ALA A 446 -27.69 -21.56 26.32
N GLN A 447 -27.71 -20.49 25.50
CA GLN A 447 -26.89 -20.47 24.28
C GLN A 447 -26.31 -19.08 24.01
N ILE A 448 -25.07 -19.07 23.58
CA ILE A 448 -24.40 -17.96 22.91
C ILE A 448 -24.15 -18.38 21.48
N ILE A 449 -24.69 -17.68 20.48
CA ILE A 449 -24.51 -18.03 19.08
C ILE A 449 -23.61 -16.99 18.41
N LEU A 450 -22.50 -17.44 17.85
CA LEU A 450 -21.58 -16.65 17.07
C LEU A 450 -21.89 -16.81 15.58
N VAL A 451 -21.99 -15.72 14.84
CA VAL A 451 -22.21 -15.68 13.38
C VAL A 451 -21.09 -14.89 12.73
N ASN A 452 -20.47 -15.48 11.71
CA ASN A 452 -19.42 -14.86 10.92
C ASN A 452 -19.68 -15.13 9.43
N ALA A 453 -20.43 -14.24 8.79
CA ALA A 453 -20.94 -14.44 7.44
C ALA A 453 -20.31 -13.48 6.41
N PRO A 454 -19.85 -13.97 5.24
CA PRO A 454 -19.75 -15.37 4.81
C PRO A 454 -18.83 -16.21 5.69
N ALA A 455 -18.87 -17.55 5.56
CA ALA A 455 -18.05 -18.44 6.38
C ALA A 455 -16.58 -18.11 6.28
N GLY A 456 -15.92 -17.92 7.42
CA GLY A 456 -14.51 -17.52 7.51
C GLY A 456 -13.85 -18.03 8.78
N THR A 457 -12.74 -17.41 9.14
CA THR A 457 -11.98 -17.70 10.36
C THR A 457 -12.25 -16.63 11.42
N LEU A 458 -12.52 -17.07 12.66
CA LEU A 458 -12.70 -16.20 13.81
C LEU A 458 -11.90 -16.77 14.98
N PHE A 459 -11.10 -15.95 15.64
CA PHE A 459 -10.51 -16.23 16.93
C PHE A 459 -11.32 -15.51 18.00
N VAL A 460 -11.52 -16.16 19.15
CA VAL A 460 -12.30 -15.62 20.26
C VAL A 460 -11.54 -15.90 21.55
N ASP A 461 -11.47 -14.88 22.40
CA ASP A 461 -10.93 -15.00 23.75
C ASP A 461 -11.69 -14.09 24.71
N ASN A 462 -11.37 -14.19 25.99
CA ASN A 462 -11.93 -13.35 27.05
C ASN A 462 -13.45 -13.22 26.99
N LEU A 463 -14.14 -14.36 26.75
CA LEU A 463 -15.59 -14.40 26.68
C LEU A 463 -16.16 -14.57 28.10
N TYR A 464 -16.75 -13.50 28.64
CA TYR A 464 -17.31 -13.49 29.98
C TYR A 464 -18.42 -12.46 30.16
N PHE A 465 -19.27 -12.68 31.19
CA PHE A 465 -20.22 -11.68 31.65
C PHE A 465 -19.70 -11.00 32.91
N TYR A 466 -19.94 -9.70 33.04
CA TYR A 466 -19.52 -8.92 34.21
C TYR A 466 -20.48 -7.76 34.51
N ASN A 467 -20.28 -7.12 35.70
CA ASN A 467 -21.16 -6.03 36.17
C ASN A 467 -20.45 -4.66 36.11
#